data_72db6f32d84f419dd4ff38b7c6f7309b
#
_entry.id   72db6f32d84f419dd4ff38b7c6f7309b
#
_cell.length_a   1.000
_cell.length_b   1.000
_cell.length_c   1.000
_cell.angle_alpha   90.00
_cell.angle_beta   90.00
_cell.angle_gamma   90.00
#
_symmetry.space_group_name_H-M   'P 1'
#
loop_
_entity.id
_entity.type
_entity.pdbx_description
1 polymer ?
#
loop_
_entity_poly.entity_id
_entity_poly.type
_entity_poly.pdbx_seq_one_letter_code
_entity_poly.pdbx_strand_id
1 'polypeptide(L)'
;MRSRDSLLRLNRFKVEDCRRQVSDMDMMISDLMRKHDDLDNHVKFEEQRTGVSDPANVNYSMAAKSVRGRRDNILRTVAELRDQHEAMIERLKDAEADLRKVEMLVEKEAPAKVAVAPAVAAASILAAAR
;
A
#
# COMPACT_ATOMS: atom_id res chain seq x y z
N MET A 1 5.27 21.95 -26.05
CA MET A 1 4.75 20.65 -26.38
C MET A 1 5.49 19.53 -25.76
N ARG A 2 6.77 19.38 -26.08
CA ARG A 2 7.56 18.32 -25.49
C ARG A 2 7.61 18.41 -23.98
N SER A 3 7.74 19.61 -23.44
CA SER A 3 7.86 19.75 -22.00
C SER A 3 6.56 19.33 -21.31
N ARG A 4 5.42 19.52 -21.97
CA ARG A 4 4.16 19.07 -21.37
C ARG A 4 4.01 17.58 -21.46
N ASP A 5 4.49 16.97 -22.54
CA ASP A 5 4.47 15.52 -22.66
C ASP A 5 5.40 14.90 -21.65
N SER A 6 6.55 15.51 -21.41
CA SER A 6 7.49 15.03 -20.41
C SER A 6 6.91 15.15 -19.00
N LEU A 7 6.23 16.28 -18.76
CA LEU A 7 5.60 16.50 -17.46
C LEU A 7 4.50 15.49 -17.22
N LEU A 8 3.71 15.20 -18.23
CA LEU A 8 2.64 14.22 -18.13
C LEU A 8 3.21 12.84 -17.80
N ARG A 9 4.26 12.46 -18.50
CA ARG A 9 4.92 11.17 -18.28
C ARG A 9 5.49 11.08 -16.88
N LEU A 10 6.11 12.15 -16.42
CA LEU A 10 6.68 12.19 -15.08
C LEU A 10 5.60 12.03 -14.02
N ASN A 11 4.48 12.72 -14.19
CA ASN A 11 3.40 12.64 -13.23
C ASN A 11 2.72 11.28 -13.23
N ARG A 12 2.60 10.65 -14.38
CA ARG A 12 2.07 9.30 -14.46
C ARG A 12 3.00 8.32 -13.75
N PHE A 13 4.31 8.50 -13.92
CA PHE A 13 5.28 7.66 -13.25
C PHE A 13 5.18 7.82 -11.73
N LYS A 14 5.03 9.05 -11.25
CA LYS A 14 4.91 9.27 -9.80
C LYS A 14 3.67 8.59 -9.22
N VAL A 15 2.56 8.63 -9.93
CA VAL A 15 1.35 7.96 -9.48
C VAL A 15 1.57 6.46 -9.42
N GLU A 16 2.15 5.88 -10.48
CA GLU A 16 2.39 4.44 -10.51
C GLU A 16 3.35 4.01 -9.42
N ASP A 17 4.38 4.82 -9.19
CA ASP A 17 5.36 4.53 -8.14
C ASP A 17 4.70 4.56 -6.76
N CYS A 18 3.86 5.55 -6.49
CA CYS A 18 3.14 5.63 -5.23
C CYS A 18 2.19 4.45 -5.05
N ARG A 19 1.48 4.05 -6.11
CA ARG A 19 0.59 2.91 -6.05
C ARG A 19 1.34 1.63 -5.72
N ARG A 20 2.51 1.47 -6.31
CA ARG A 20 3.33 0.29 -6.06
C ARG A 20 3.79 0.26 -4.61
N GLN A 21 4.22 1.42 -4.08
CA GLN A 21 4.67 1.50 -2.70
C GLN A 21 3.54 1.18 -1.71
N VAL A 22 2.34 1.68 -1.98
CA VAL A 22 1.17 1.37 -1.16
C VAL A 22 0.89 -0.13 -1.18
N SER A 23 0.92 -0.73 -2.37
CA SER A 23 0.68 -2.15 -2.53
C SER A 23 1.72 -2.99 -1.80
N ASP A 24 2.99 -2.59 -1.91
CA ASP A 24 4.08 -3.32 -1.24
C ASP A 24 3.91 -3.25 0.29
N MET A 25 3.50 -2.10 0.81
CA MET A 25 3.25 -1.97 2.24
C MET A 25 2.07 -2.82 2.69
N ASP A 26 1.01 -2.88 1.88
CA ASP A 26 -0.14 -3.73 2.17
C ASP A 26 0.30 -5.19 2.32
N MET A 27 1.16 -5.64 1.41
CA MET A 27 1.66 -7.01 1.45
C MET A 27 2.52 -7.26 2.66
N MET A 28 3.38 -6.30 3.01
CA MET A 28 4.24 -6.43 4.19
C MET A 28 3.42 -6.53 5.47
N ILE A 29 2.42 -5.66 5.60
CA ILE A 29 1.55 -5.67 6.77
C ILE A 29 0.80 -7.01 6.86
N SER A 30 0.28 -7.47 5.73
CA SER A 30 -0.46 -8.73 5.67
C SER A 30 0.43 -9.90 6.09
N ASP A 31 1.67 -9.93 5.60
CA ASP A 31 2.61 -11.00 5.93
C ASP A 31 2.97 -10.98 7.42
N LEU A 32 3.19 -9.79 7.96
CA LEU A 32 3.52 -9.66 9.37
C LEU A 32 2.33 -10.06 10.26
N MET A 33 1.12 -9.70 9.85
CA MET A 33 -0.07 -10.09 10.61
C MET A 33 -0.28 -11.60 10.60
N ARG A 34 0.08 -12.27 9.51
CA ARG A 34 0.04 -13.73 9.48
C ARG A 34 1.02 -14.32 10.49
N LYS A 35 2.23 -13.76 10.54
CA LYS A 35 3.22 -14.20 11.51
C LYS A 35 2.76 -13.94 12.94
N HIS A 36 2.12 -12.80 13.15
CA HIS A 36 1.54 -12.48 14.46
C HIS A 36 0.54 -13.54 14.87
N ASP A 37 -0.35 -13.92 13.96
CA ASP A 37 -1.39 -14.89 14.26
C ASP A 37 -0.80 -16.27 14.57
N ASP A 38 0.25 -16.66 13.83
CA ASP A 38 0.93 -17.91 14.09
C ASP A 38 1.58 -17.91 15.47
N LEU A 39 2.22 -16.80 15.83
CA LEU A 39 2.85 -16.69 17.15
C LEU A 39 1.80 -16.66 18.26
N ASP A 40 0.67 -15.99 18.00
CA ASP A 40 -0.42 -15.93 18.97
C ASP A 40 -0.99 -17.32 19.24
N ASN A 41 -1.15 -18.11 18.18
CA ASN A 41 -1.60 -19.49 18.32
C ASN A 41 -0.60 -20.33 19.08
N HIS A 42 0.70 -20.07 18.87
CA HIS A 42 1.75 -20.79 19.60
C HIS A 42 1.71 -20.45 21.09
N VAL A 43 1.47 -19.18 21.43
CA VAL A 43 1.31 -18.77 22.82
C VAL A 43 0.14 -19.52 23.45
N LYS A 44 -0.98 -19.55 22.76
CA LYS A 44 -2.19 -20.23 23.26
C LYS A 44 -1.94 -21.71 23.46
N PHE A 45 -1.22 -22.34 22.53
CA PHE A 45 -0.91 -23.74 22.64
C PHE A 45 -0.04 -24.02 23.88
N GLU A 46 0.99 -23.20 24.11
CA GLU A 46 1.87 -23.37 25.25
C GLU A 46 1.15 -23.12 26.57
N GLU A 47 0.28 -22.13 26.60
CA GLU A 47 -0.51 -21.85 27.80
C GLU A 47 -1.45 -23.00 28.13
N GLN A 48 -2.05 -23.59 27.11
CA GLN A 48 -2.93 -24.74 27.31
C GLN A 48 -2.15 -25.96 27.78
N ARG A 49 -0.97 -26.14 27.20
CA ARG A 49 -0.12 -27.28 27.54
C ARG A 49 0.33 -27.24 29.01
N THR A 50 0.66 -26.05 29.50
CA THR A 50 1.14 -25.90 30.88
C THR A 50 0.02 -25.67 31.88
N GLY A 51 -1.16 -25.25 31.39
CA GLY A 51 -2.27 -24.91 32.25
C GLY A 51 -2.13 -23.56 32.94
N VAL A 52 -1.10 -22.79 32.62
CA VAL A 52 -0.84 -21.48 33.22
C VAL A 52 -0.95 -20.43 32.15
N SER A 53 -1.92 -19.54 32.26
CA SER A 53 -2.14 -18.51 31.24
C SER A 53 -1.82 -17.09 31.72
N ASP A 54 -1.51 -16.92 33.00
CA ASP A 54 -1.16 -15.60 33.53
C ASP A 54 0.34 -15.37 33.38
N PRO A 55 0.78 -14.40 32.57
CA PRO A 55 2.20 -14.15 32.38
C PRO A 55 2.94 -13.72 33.65
N ALA A 56 2.21 -13.24 34.65
CA ALA A 56 2.81 -12.83 35.90
C ALA A 56 3.09 -14.02 36.84
N ASN A 57 2.53 -15.19 36.51
CA ASN A 57 2.71 -16.38 37.33
C ASN A 57 4.14 -16.91 37.16
N VAL A 58 4.79 -17.26 38.27
CA VAL A 58 6.17 -17.77 38.23
C VAL A 58 6.30 -19.06 37.43
N ASN A 59 5.22 -19.81 37.30
CA ASN A 59 5.20 -21.04 36.54
C ASN A 59 4.84 -20.89 35.09
N TYR A 60 4.72 -19.64 34.62
CA TYR A 60 4.40 -19.38 33.21
C TYR A 60 5.50 -19.92 32.29
N SER A 61 5.10 -20.50 31.18
CA SER A 61 6.06 -21.08 30.23
C SER A 61 7.05 -20.03 29.72
N MET A 62 8.32 -20.35 29.81
CA MET A 62 9.36 -19.46 29.27
C MET A 62 9.27 -19.42 27.75
N ALA A 63 8.88 -20.53 27.13
CA ALA A 63 8.68 -20.56 25.68
C ALA A 63 7.54 -19.61 25.28
N ALA A 64 6.44 -19.66 26.02
CA ALA A 64 5.32 -18.75 25.74
C ALA A 64 5.72 -17.29 25.94
N LYS A 65 6.53 -17.02 26.97
CA LYS A 65 7.00 -15.67 27.25
C LYS A 65 7.84 -15.13 26.10
N SER A 66 8.75 -15.96 25.60
CA SER A 66 9.61 -15.59 24.47
C SER A 66 8.78 -15.31 23.22
N VAL A 67 7.82 -16.18 22.92
CA VAL A 67 6.97 -16.03 21.75
C VAL A 67 6.07 -14.79 21.87
N ARG A 68 5.58 -14.52 23.08
CA ARG A 68 4.80 -13.30 23.31
C ARG A 68 5.62 -12.05 22.99
N GLY A 69 6.88 -12.02 23.39
CA GLY A 69 7.75 -10.90 23.10
C GLY A 69 7.93 -10.69 21.60
N ARG A 70 8.09 -11.78 20.86
CA ARG A 70 8.22 -11.71 19.40
C ARG A 70 6.92 -11.25 18.74
N ARG A 71 5.78 -11.77 19.23
CA ARG A 71 4.47 -11.36 18.75
C ARG A 71 4.25 -9.87 18.96
N ASP A 72 4.61 -9.37 20.15
CA ASP A 72 4.42 -7.96 20.48
C ASP A 72 5.34 -7.06 19.66
N ASN A 73 6.55 -7.54 19.34
CA ASN A 73 7.46 -6.81 18.46
C ASN A 73 6.88 -6.67 17.06
N ILE A 74 6.24 -7.73 16.57
CA ILE A 74 5.58 -7.68 15.27
C ILE A 74 4.46 -6.63 15.27
N LEU A 75 3.68 -6.58 16.35
CA LEU A 75 2.61 -5.58 16.44
C LEU A 75 3.14 -4.16 16.42
N ARG A 76 4.28 -3.91 17.07
CA ARG A 76 4.90 -2.59 17.02
C ARG A 76 5.35 -2.23 15.61
N THR A 77 5.95 -3.20 14.93
CA THR A 77 6.38 -2.99 13.54
C THR A 77 5.18 -2.72 12.63
N VAL A 78 4.09 -3.47 12.82
CA VAL A 78 2.87 -3.26 12.04
C VAL A 78 2.30 -1.86 12.29
N ALA A 79 2.32 -1.40 13.54
CA ALA A 79 1.83 -0.06 13.85
C ALA A 79 2.63 1.01 13.11
N GLU A 80 3.96 0.87 13.09
CA GLU A 80 4.83 1.80 12.36
C GLU A 80 4.56 1.74 10.86
N LEU A 81 4.39 0.55 10.33
CA LEU A 81 4.11 0.39 8.90
C LEU A 81 2.73 0.97 8.53
N ARG A 82 1.76 0.86 9.42
CA ARG A 82 0.44 1.44 9.14
C ARG A 82 0.50 2.96 9.07
N ASP A 83 1.33 3.58 9.92
CA ASP A 83 1.52 5.02 9.87
C ASP A 83 2.20 5.42 8.56
N GLN A 84 3.20 4.67 8.13
CA GLN A 84 3.87 4.91 6.85
C GLN A 84 2.93 4.69 5.67
N HIS A 85 2.09 3.66 5.77
CA HIS A 85 1.11 3.35 4.75
C HIS A 85 0.12 4.51 4.58
N GLU A 86 -0.34 5.07 5.69
CA GLU A 86 -1.25 6.20 5.66
C GLU A 86 -0.60 7.41 5.00
N ALA A 87 0.67 7.67 5.32
CA ALA A 87 1.42 8.75 4.70
C ALA A 87 1.58 8.53 3.20
N MET A 88 1.80 7.27 2.80
CA MET A 88 1.93 6.95 1.37
C MET A 88 0.61 7.11 0.62
N ILE A 89 -0.51 6.80 1.28
CA ILE A 89 -1.82 7.03 0.68
C ILE A 89 -2.04 8.52 0.42
N GLU A 90 -1.61 9.37 1.36
CA GLU A 90 -1.72 10.81 1.17
C GLU A 90 -0.83 11.28 0.02
N ARG A 91 0.36 10.71 -0.11
CA ARG A 91 1.24 11.04 -1.24
C ARG A 91 0.61 10.61 -2.56
N LEU A 92 -0.04 9.47 -2.55
CA LEU A 92 -0.71 8.98 -3.76
C LEU A 92 -1.84 9.94 -4.16
N LYS A 93 -2.63 10.39 -3.19
CA LYS A 93 -3.70 11.35 -3.48
C LYS A 93 -3.14 12.64 -4.06
N ASP A 94 -2.03 13.14 -3.51
CA ASP A 94 -1.39 14.35 -4.01
C ASP A 94 -0.86 14.14 -5.42
N ALA A 95 -0.24 13.00 -5.67
CA ALA A 95 0.30 12.68 -7.00
C ALA A 95 -0.83 12.56 -8.03
N GLU A 96 -1.95 11.97 -7.62
CA GLU A 96 -3.12 11.85 -8.51
C GLU A 96 -3.72 13.23 -8.82
N ALA A 97 -3.76 14.11 -7.82
CA ALA A 97 -4.26 15.46 -8.02
C ALA A 97 -3.34 16.24 -8.97
N ASP A 98 -2.02 16.08 -8.80
CA ASP A 98 -1.06 16.73 -9.68
C ASP A 98 -1.19 16.22 -11.11
N LEU A 99 -1.38 14.91 -11.27
CA LEU A 99 -1.56 14.31 -12.58
C LEU A 99 -2.81 14.88 -13.27
N ARG A 100 -3.90 15.01 -12.53
CA ARG A 100 -5.13 15.58 -13.10
C ARG A 100 -4.92 17.01 -13.57
N LYS A 101 -4.13 17.80 -12.81
CA LYS A 101 -3.84 19.17 -13.22
C LYS A 101 -3.04 19.20 -14.52
N VAL A 102 -2.07 18.33 -14.65
CA VAL A 102 -1.25 18.26 -15.86
C VAL A 102 -2.10 17.78 -17.04
N GLU A 103 -2.96 16.79 -16.80
CA GLU A 103 -3.86 16.30 -17.85
C GLU A 103 -4.77 17.40 -18.34
N MET A 104 -5.28 18.22 -17.44
CA MET A 104 -6.13 19.36 -17.82
C MET A 104 -5.34 20.38 -18.63
N LEU A 105 -4.09 20.62 -18.29
CA LEU A 105 -3.24 21.54 -19.04
C LEU A 105 -2.99 21.02 -20.44
N VAL A 106 -2.71 19.74 -20.57
CA VAL A 106 -2.48 19.12 -21.86
C VAL A 106 -3.75 19.17 -22.69
N GLU A 107 -4.89 18.91 -22.07
CA GLU A 107 -6.15 18.94 -22.74
C GLU A 107 -6.49 20.33 -23.27
N LYS A 108 -6.21 21.36 -22.48
CA LYS A 108 -6.45 22.73 -22.91
C LYS A 108 -5.58 23.10 -24.10
N GLU A 109 -4.40 22.55 -24.15
CA GLU A 109 -3.47 22.88 -25.24
C GLU A 109 -3.81 22.12 -26.50
N ALA A 110 -4.45 20.99 -26.37
CA ALA A 110 -4.65 20.10 -27.48
C ALA A 110 -6.06 20.01 -28.05
N PRO A 111 -6.97 20.89 -27.74
CA PRO A 111 -8.31 20.72 -28.28
C PRO A 111 -8.33 20.69 -29.82
N ALA A 112 -7.44 21.45 -30.42
CA ALA A 112 -7.37 21.46 -31.85
C ALA A 112 -6.89 20.12 -32.41
N LYS A 113 -5.94 19.54 -31.72
CA LYS A 113 -5.40 18.25 -32.15
C LYS A 113 -6.42 17.16 -31.95
N VAL A 114 -7.16 17.25 -30.89
CA VAL A 114 -8.14 16.22 -30.59
C VAL A 114 -9.22 16.28 -31.66
N ALA A 115 -9.62 17.48 -32.07
CA ALA A 115 -10.62 17.62 -33.10
C ALA A 115 -10.15 17.04 -34.40
N VAL A 116 -8.86 17.01 -34.60
CA VAL A 116 -8.33 16.54 -35.86
C VAL A 116 -8.27 15.01 -35.90
N ALA A 117 -8.19 14.37 -34.81
CA ALA A 117 -8.07 12.92 -34.78
C ALA A 117 -9.12 12.24 -33.96
N PRO A 118 -10.34 12.58 -34.10
CA PRO A 118 -11.33 12.00 -33.24
C PRO A 118 -11.61 10.55 -33.50
N ALA A 119 -11.57 10.18 -34.68
CA ALA A 119 -11.91 8.82 -34.99
C ALA A 119 -11.03 7.82 -34.30
N VAL A 120 -9.86 8.17 -34.12
CA VAL A 120 -8.95 7.23 -33.55
C VAL A 120 -9.21 7.06 -32.09
N ALA A 121 -9.50 8.09 -31.46
CA ALA A 121 -9.69 8.01 -30.05
C ALA A 121 -10.85 7.15 -29.71
N ALA A 122 -11.87 7.31 -30.40
CA ALA A 122 -13.04 6.56 -30.11
C ALA A 122 -12.78 5.13 -30.27
N ALA A 123 -12.11 4.82 -31.24
CA ALA A 123 -11.87 3.46 -31.49
C ALA A 123 -11.02 2.88 -30.45
N SER A 124 -10.05 3.56 -30.07
CA SER A 124 -9.14 2.92 -29.22
C SER A 124 -9.74 2.76 -27.91
N ILE A 125 -10.59 3.58 -27.56
CA ILE A 125 -11.06 3.49 -26.36
C ILE A 125 -12.03 2.56 -26.36
N LEU A 126 -12.76 2.55 -27.23
CA LEU A 126 -13.63 1.71 -27.37
C LEU A 126 -13.14 0.64 -27.80
N ALA A 127 -12.46 0.76 -28.51
CA ALA A 127 -11.88 -0.24 -28.98
C ALA A 127 -11.01 -0.45 -28.11
N ALA A 128 -10.79 0.34 -27.74
CA ALA A 128 -9.98 0.26 -27.05
C ALA A 128 -10.72 0.18 -26.26
N ALA A 129 -11.53 0.54 -26.50
CA ALA A 129 -12.18 0.59 -26.00
C ALA A 129 -12.83 0.03 -26.51
N ARG A 130 -12.76 -0.20 -26.96
CA ARG A 130 -13.29 -0.68 -27.57
C ARG A 130 -12.61 -1.11 -27.71
#